data_b232bb351e4c266d51614eb883c3899c
#
_entry.id   b232bb351e4c266d51614eb883c3899c
#
_cell.length_a   1.000
_cell.length_b   1.000
_cell.length_c   1.000
_cell.angle_alpha   90.00
_cell.angle_beta   90.00
_cell.angle_gamma   90.00
#
_symmetry.space_group_name_H-M   'P 1'
#
loop_
_entity.id
_entity.type
_entity.pdbx_description
1 polymer ?
#
loop_
_entity_poly.entity_id
_entity_poly.type
_entity_poly.pdbx_seq_one_letter_code
_entity_poly.pdbx_strand_id
1 'polypeptide(L)'
;MELKQDFYYSEDHEWINTTPDEAAGKTVRVGITHVAADRLGEVVFAELPQVGDTVTAGETCGEIESTKSVSDLYSPVTGTVTAVNEDIDGAYEAINNDPYGEGWLFEVEVEEVGPLMTADEYASSNGV
;
A
#
# COMPACT_ATOMS: atom_id res chain seq x y z
N MET A 1 -14.49 -2.65 -8.48
CA MET A 1 -13.38 -1.65 -8.49
C MET A 1 -12.26 -2.17 -9.37
N GLU A 2 -11.54 -1.31 -10.02
CA GLU A 2 -10.53 -1.70 -10.98
C GLU A 2 -9.14 -1.29 -10.54
N LEU A 3 -8.12 -2.08 -10.95
CA LEU A 3 -6.73 -1.73 -10.74
C LEU A 3 -6.36 -0.51 -11.57
N LYS A 4 -5.42 0.30 -11.07
CA LYS A 4 -4.87 1.44 -11.80
C LYS A 4 -3.77 0.94 -12.72
N GLN A 5 -3.86 1.25 -14.02
CA GLN A 5 -2.92 0.76 -15.02
C GLN A 5 -1.54 1.41 -14.94
N ASP A 6 -1.45 2.57 -14.32
CA ASP A 6 -0.19 3.31 -14.12
C ASP A 6 0.43 3.08 -12.75
N PHE A 7 -0.18 2.25 -11.91
CA PHE A 7 0.38 1.82 -10.63
C PHE A 7 1.10 0.49 -10.80
N TYR A 8 1.99 0.18 -9.85
CA TYR A 8 2.66 -1.12 -9.75
C TYR A 8 2.34 -1.77 -8.42
N TYR A 9 2.40 -3.09 -8.37
CA TYR A 9 1.81 -3.89 -7.30
C TYR A 9 2.78 -4.93 -6.77
N SER A 10 2.80 -5.12 -5.44
CA SER A 10 3.55 -6.20 -4.81
C SER A 10 2.70 -7.47 -4.71
N GLU A 11 3.34 -8.62 -4.51
CA GLU A 11 2.63 -9.87 -4.27
C GLU A 11 1.87 -9.87 -2.94
N ASP A 12 2.24 -8.98 -2.02
CA ASP A 12 1.58 -8.81 -0.73
C ASP A 12 0.41 -7.82 -0.79
N HIS A 13 0.00 -7.42 -2.00
CA HIS A 13 -1.19 -6.60 -2.25
C HIS A 13 -1.03 -5.12 -1.86
N GLU A 14 0.19 -4.60 -1.90
CA GLU A 14 0.40 -3.15 -1.81
C GLU A 14 0.69 -2.58 -3.20
N TRP A 15 0.43 -1.29 -3.35
CA TRP A 15 0.70 -0.58 -4.59
C TRP A 15 1.63 0.61 -4.36
N ILE A 16 2.33 1.00 -5.42
CA ILE A 16 2.95 2.31 -5.53
C ILE A 16 2.34 3.05 -6.73
N ASN A 17 2.31 4.37 -6.66
CA ASN A 17 1.59 5.18 -7.65
C ASN A 17 2.46 5.61 -8.85
N THR A 18 3.51 4.87 -9.14
CA THR A 18 4.39 5.16 -10.28
C THR A 18 5.09 3.89 -10.75
N THR A 19 5.90 3.98 -11.81
CA THR A 19 6.68 2.84 -12.31
C THR A 19 7.92 2.65 -11.46
N PRO A 20 8.47 1.41 -11.38
CA PRO A 20 9.70 1.15 -10.64
C PRO A 20 10.88 2.00 -11.13
N ASP A 21 10.97 2.26 -12.42
CA ASP A 21 12.05 3.07 -12.99
C ASP A 21 12.00 4.51 -12.52
N GLU A 22 10.81 5.03 -12.27
CA GLU A 22 10.62 6.41 -11.81
C GLU A 22 10.64 6.52 -10.28
N ALA A 23 10.44 5.42 -9.57
CA ALA A 23 10.30 5.42 -8.12
C ALA A 23 11.63 5.70 -7.41
N ALA A 24 12.72 5.08 -7.88
CA ALA A 24 14.02 5.19 -7.22
C ALA A 24 14.47 6.66 -7.15
N GLY A 25 14.78 7.13 -5.94
CA GLY A 25 15.20 8.50 -5.70
C GLY A 25 14.05 9.50 -5.61
N LYS A 26 12.80 9.04 -5.66
CA LYS A 26 11.62 9.91 -5.58
C LYS A 26 10.71 9.48 -4.45
N THR A 27 9.74 10.34 -4.13
CA THR A 27 8.72 10.05 -3.12
C THR A 27 7.51 9.42 -3.82
N VAL A 28 7.06 8.27 -3.30
CA VAL A 28 5.90 7.57 -3.83
C VAL A 28 4.87 7.36 -2.73
N ARG A 29 3.60 7.25 -3.11
CA ARG A 29 2.53 6.84 -2.21
C ARG A 29 2.42 5.32 -2.22
N VAL A 30 2.06 4.78 -1.07
CA VAL A 30 1.83 3.35 -0.85
C VAL A 30 0.44 3.17 -0.26
N GLY A 31 -0.25 2.15 -0.73
CA GLY A 31 -1.52 1.73 -0.16
C GLY A 31 -1.75 0.25 -0.43
N ILE A 32 -2.92 -0.25 -0.06
CA ILE A 32 -3.31 -1.63 -0.37
C ILE A 32 -4.29 -1.66 -1.53
N THR A 33 -4.34 -2.78 -2.23
CA THR A 33 -5.26 -2.96 -3.37
C THR A 33 -6.68 -3.17 -2.87
N HIS A 34 -7.66 -2.96 -3.75
CA HIS A 34 -9.05 -3.29 -3.43
C HIS A 34 -9.22 -4.81 -3.19
N VAL A 35 -8.37 -5.63 -3.79
CA VAL A 35 -8.39 -7.09 -3.56
C VAL A 35 -8.07 -7.38 -2.10
N ALA A 36 -7.04 -6.75 -1.54
CA ALA A 36 -6.70 -6.91 -0.13
C ALA A 36 -7.80 -6.34 0.76
N ALA A 37 -8.32 -5.15 0.44
CA ALA A 37 -9.38 -4.52 1.21
C ALA A 37 -10.64 -5.39 1.25
N ASP A 38 -11.01 -6.00 0.12
CA ASP A 38 -12.17 -6.89 0.04
C ASP A 38 -11.99 -8.14 0.91
N ARG A 39 -10.78 -8.70 0.91
CA ARG A 39 -10.46 -9.88 1.73
C ARG A 39 -10.47 -9.57 3.21
N LEU A 40 -10.01 -8.38 3.59
CA LEU A 40 -10.03 -7.94 4.99
C LEU A 40 -11.44 -7.70 5.49
N GLY A 41 -12.31 -7.15 4.66
CA GLY A 41 -13.60 -6.65 5.08
C GLY A 41 -13.46 -5.24 5.65
N GLU A 42 -14.40 -4.82 6.48
CA GLU A 42 -14.44 -3.44 7.00
C GLU A 42 -13.22 -3.13 7.85
N VAL A 43 -12.38 -2.21 7.38
CA VAL A 43 -11.18 -1.78 8.11
C VAL A 43 -11.59 -0.83 9.24
N VAL A 44 -11.11 -1.13 10.45
CA VAL A 44 -11.43 -0.34 11.64
C VAL A 44 -10.23 0.36 12.25
N PHE A 45 -9.01 -0.07 11.88
CA PHE A 45 -7.79 0.55 12.37
C PHE A 45 -6.61 0.20 11.45
N ALA A 46 -5.66 1.11 11.33
CA ALA A 46 -4.41 0.87 10.64
C ALA A 46 -3.27 1.39 11.50
N GLU A 47 -2.33 0.50 11.83
CA GLU A 47 -1.08 0.90 12.47
C GLU A 47 -0.06 1.11 11.37
N LEU A 48 0.30 2.37 11.12
CA LEU A 48 1.16 2.78 10.02
C LEU A 48 2.57 3.10 10.52
N PRO A 49 3.60 3.01 9.66
CA PRO A 49 4.92 3.50 10.04
C PRO A 49 4.84 5.00 10.30
N GLN A 50 5.82 5.52 11.03
CA GLN A 50 5.88 6.94 11.37
C GLN A 50 6.82 7.67 10.44
N VAL A 51 6.61 8.97 10.27
CA VAL A 51 7.52 9.83 9.51
C VAL A 51 8.93 9.70 10.12
N GLY A 52 9.90 9.46 9.26
CA GLY A 52 11.29 9.25 9.66
C GLY A 52 11.68 7.78 9.81
N ASP A 53 10.70 6.87 9.86
CA ASP A 53 10.99 5.44 9.93
C ASP A 53 11.59 4.95 8.61
N THR A 54 12.50 3.98 8.71
CA THR A 54 12.99 3.26 7.53
C THR A 54 12.11 2.03 7.33
N VAL A 55 11.67 1.83 6.09
CA VAL A 55 10.94 0.62 5.68
C VAL A 55 11.80 -0.16 4.68
N THR A 56 11.63 -1.48 4.67
CA THR A 56 12.39 -2.38 3.81
C THR A 56 11.43 -3.21 2.97
N ALA A 57 11.70 -3.29 1.66
CA ALA A 57 10.85 -4.05 0.75
C ALA A 57 10.68 -5.49 1.21
N GLY A 58 9.43 -5.95 1.29
CA GLY A 58 9.09 -7.30 1.71
C GLY A 58 9.04 -7.52 3.21
N GLU A 59 9.35 -6.49 4.03
CA GLU A 59 9.28 -6.60 5.49
C GLU A 59 8.05 -5.90 6.05
N THR A 60 7.58 -6.39 7.18
CA THR A 60 6.43 -5.79 7.88
C THR A 60 6.75 -4.37 8.32
N CYS A 61 5.86 -3.45 8.02
CA CYS A 61 5.99 -2.05 8.45
C CYS A 61 4.78 -1.55 9.23
N GLY A 62 3.76 -2.38 9.41
CA GLY A 62 2.57 -2.01 10.17
C GLY A 62 1.55 -3.13 10.14
N GLU A 63 0.31 -2.79 10.50
CA GLU A 63 -0.80 -3.75 10.53
C GLU A 63 -2.08 -3.05 10.11
N ILE A 64 -3.01 -3.82 9.52
CA ILE A 64 -4.35 -3.34 9.23
C ILE A 64 -5.35 -4.26 9.93
N GLU A 65 -6.21 -3.67 10.74
CA GLU A 65 -7.21 -4.39 11.50
C GLU A 65 -8.58 -4.18 10.88
N SER A 66 -9.31 -5.28 10.69
CA SER A 66 -10.69 -5.25 10.23
C SER A 66 -11.60 -5.84 11.29
N THR A 67 -12.90 -5.81 11.04
CA THR A 67 -13.90 -6.40 11.95
C THR A 67 -13.71 -7.91 12.12
N LYS A 68 -12.99 -8.57 11.22
CA LYS A 68 -12.84 -10.04 11.25
C LYS A 68 -11.41 -10.54 11.39
N SER A 69 -10.38 -9.70 11.16
CA SER A 69 -8.99 -10.16 11.22
C SER A 69 -7.99 -9.01 11.35
N VAL A 70 -6.74 -9.38 11.64
CA VAL A 70 -5.60 -8.46 11.61
C VAL A 70 -4.62 -8.98 10.57
N SER A 71 -4.13 -8.10 9.71
CA SER A 71 -3.20 -8.45 8.66
C SER A 71 -1.94 -7.59 8.74
N ASP A 72 -0.78 -8.20 8.55
CA ASP A 72 0.47 -7.46 8.46
C ASP A 72 0.48 -6.59 7.20
N LEU A 73 1.06 -5.40 7.32
CA LEU A 73 1.31 -4.51 6.20
C LEU A 73 2.79 -4.59 5.85
N TYR A 74 3.11 -4.98 4.63
CA TYR A 74 4.48 -5.08 4.14
C TYR A 74 4.78 -3.89 3.26
N SER A 75 6.04 -3.43 3.28
CA SER A 75 6.43 -2.34 2.39
C SER A 75 6.81 -2.90 1.01
N PRO A 76 6.33 -2.29 -0.07
CA PRO A 76 6.76 -2.69 -1.42
C PRO A 76 8.11 -2.10 -1.83
N VAL A 77 8.63 -1.17 -1.04
CA VAL A 77 9.87 -0.43 -1.34
C VAL A 77 10.73 -0.29 -0.10
N THR A 78 12.02 -0.01 -0.33
CA THR A 78 12.96 0.35 0.73
C THR A 78 13.19 1.85 0.70
N GLY A 79 13.08 2.50 1.86
CA GLY A 79 13.32 3.94 1.95
C GLY A 79 12.87 4.52 3.28
N THR A 80 12.73 5.84 3.31
CA THR A 80 12.35 6.57 4.52
C THR A 80 10.94 7.14 4.35
N VAL A 81 10.11 6.92 5.36
CA VAL A 81 8.73 7.44 5.38
C VAL A 81 8.77 8.95 5.53
N THR A 82 8.12 9.65 4.60
CA THR A 82 8.09 11.13 4.59
C THR A 82 6.74 11.69 4.97
N ALA A 83 5.68 10.90 4.84
CA ALA A 83 4.32 11.33 5.21
C ALA A 83 3.46 10.13 5.51
N VAL A 84 2.44 10.34 6.34
CA VAL A 84 1.43 9.35 6.69
C VAL A 84 0.07 10.01 6.47
N ASN A 85 -0.89 9.25 5.96
CA ASN A 85 -2.22 9.78 5.68
C ASN A 85 -3.00 9.96 6.98
N GLU A 86 -2.98 11.15 7.53
CA GLU A 86 -3.69 11.47 8.77
C GLU A 86 -5.20 11.57 8.57
N ASP A 87 -5.65 11.76 7.33
CA ASP A 87 -7.08 11.92 7.02
C ASP A 87 -7.88 10.64 7.23
N ILE A 88 -7.22 9.47 7.26
CA ILE A 88 -7.91 8.21 7.55
C ILE A 88 -8.08 7.95 9.05
N ASP A 89 -7.44 8.73 9.91
CA ASP A 89 -7.59 8.58 11.35
C ASP A 89 -9.04 8.90 11.74
N GLY A 90 -9.73 7.89 12.29
CA GLY A 90 -11.17 8.01 12.56
C GLY A 90 -12.07 7.83 11.34
N ALA A 91 -11.48 7.56 10.16
CA ALA A 91 -12.22 7.38 8.90
C ALA A 91 -11.59 6.24 8.10
N TYR A 92 -11.30 5.12 8.76
CA TYR A 92 -10.58 4.00 8.15
C TYR A 92 -11.34 3.31 7.02
N GLU A 93 -12.64 3.54 6.91
CA GLU A 93 -13.46 3.05 5.79
C GLU A 93 -13.00 3.59 4.44
N ALA A 94 -12.22 4.67 4.41
CA ALA A 94 -11.62 5.18 3.17
C ALA A 94 -10.72 4.13 2.51
N ILE A 95 -10.08 3.28 3.30
CA ILE A 95 -9.24 2.18 2.79
C ILE A 95 -10.09 1.20 1.98
N ASN A 96 -11.31 0.92 2.43
CA ASN A 96 -12.24 0.05 1.70
C ASN A 96 -12.85 0.75 0.49
N ASN A 97 -13.24 2.01 0.66
CA ASN A 97 -14.05 2.74 -0.32
C ASN A 97 -13.20 3.31 -1.46
N ASP A 98 -11.97 3.72 -1.18
CA ASP A 98 -11.11 4.36 -2.17
C ASP A 98 -9.63 4.04 -1.89
N PRO A 99 -9.23 2.77 -2.01
CA PRO A 99 -7.88 2.34 -1.64
C PRO A 99 -6.77 2.95 -2.49
N TYR A 100 -7.07 3.40 -3.70
CA TYR A 100 -6.09 4.00 -4.61
C TYR A 100 -6.06 5.52 -4.53
N GLY A 101 -7.01 6.14 -3.86
CA GLY A 101 -7.14 7.59 -3.69
C GLY A 101 -7.08 7.98 -2.22
N GLU A 102 -8.22 8.36 -1.65
CA GLU A 102 -8.27 8.86 -0.26
C GLU A 102 -7.76 7.87 0.77
N GLY A 103 -7.80 6.58 0.48
CA GLY A 103 -7.34 5.52 1.39
C GLY A 103 -5.85 5.19 1.29
N TRP A 104 -5.03 6.05 0.68
CA TRP A 104 -3.59 5.84 0.68
C TRP A 104 -3.05 5.80 2.11
N LEU A 105 -1.94 5.11 2.34
CA LEU A 105 -1.44 4.86 3.69
C LEU A 105 -0.27 5.73 4.08
N PHE A 106 0.81 5.71 3.30
CA PHE A 106 2.00 6.50 3.63
C PHE A 106 2.79 6.83 2.37
N GLU A 107 3.75 7.75 2.51
CA GLU A 107 4.66 8.13 1.43
C GLU A 107 6.09 7.81 1.84
N VAL A 108 6.89 7.37 0.88
CA VAL A 108 8.27 6.94 1.09
C VAL A 108 9.18 7.62 0.08
N GLU A 109 10.29 8.16 0.57
CA GLU A 109 11.40 8.54 -0.31
C GLU A 109 12.19 7.26 -0.61
N VAL A 110 12.11 6.79 -1.86
CA VAL A 110 12.54 5.45 -2.24
C VAL A 110 14.02 5.39 -2.52
N GLU A 111 14.70 4.42 -1.91
CA GLU A 111 16.08 4.06 -2.22
C GLU A 111 16.11 2.91 -3.22
N GLU A 112 15.29 1.88 -2.97
CA GLU A 112 15.18 0.70 -3.83
C GLU A 112 13.73 0.25 -3.91
N VAL A 113 13.34 -0.30 -5.05
CA VAL A 113 12.04 -0.96 -5.20
C VAL A 113 12.22 -2.46 -5.01
N GLY A 114 11.21 -3.10 -4.41
CA GLY A 114 11.14 -4.56 -4.35
C GLY A 114 10.61 -5.14 -5.66
N PRO A 115 10.36 -6.46 -5.69
CA PRO A 115 9.70 -7.08 -6.83
C PRO A 115 8.29 -6.53 -6.99
N LEU A 116 7.99 -5.96 -8.15
CA LEU A 116 6.68 -5.37 -8.44
C LEU A 116 6.13 -5.90 -9.75
N MET A 117 4.83 -5.93 -9.84
CA MET A 117 4.07 -6.39 -11.01
C MET A 117 3.33 -5.24 -11.65
N THR A 118 3.09 -5.33 -12.95
CA THR A 118 2.13 -4.45 -13.63
C THR A 118 0.72 -4.79 -13.15
N ALA A 119 -0.24 -3.93 -13.47
CA ALA A 119 -1.64 -4.21 -13.17
C ALA A 119 -2.12 -5.52 -13.80
N ASP A 120 -1.73 -5.79 -15.04
CA ASP A 120 -2.12 -7.02 -15.74
C ASP A 120 -1.51 -8.27 -15.10
N GLU A 121 -0.26 -8.21 -14.70
CA GLU A 121 0.41 -9.31 -14.01
C GLU A 121 -0.23 -9.59 -12.67
N TYR A 122 -0.52 -8.54 -11.90
CA TYR A 122 -1.17 -8.68 -10.62
C TYR A 122 -2.59 -9.26 -10.79
N ALA A 123 -3.33 -8.78 -11.77
CA ALA A 123 -4.68 -9.26 -12.07
C ALA A 123 -4.66 -10.76 -12.39
N SER A 124 -3.73 -11.18 -13.23
CA SER A 124 -3.60 -12.60 -13.60
C SER A 124 -3.26 -13.47 -12.38
N SER A 125 -2.38 -12.99 -11.51
CA SER A 125 -1.97 -13.73 -10.31
C SER A 125 -3.08 -13.86 -9.28
N ASN A 126 -4.03 -12.94 -9.28
CA ASN A 126 -5.08 -12.88 -8.25
C ASN A 126 -6.48 -13.18 -8.78
N GLY A 127 -6.62 -13.50 -10.05
CA GLY A 127 -7.91 -13.88 -10.65
C GLY A 127 -8.90 -12.74 -10.74
N VAL A 128 -8.41 -11.53 -10.96
CA VAL A 128 -9.27 -10.34 -11.01
C VAL A 128 -9.17 -9.63 -12.36
#